data_97dfbcfbf40f0511b4bd6f0935eb4533
#
_entry.id   97dfbcfbf40f0511b4bd6f0935eb4533
#
_cell.length_a   1.000
_cell.length_b   1.000
_cell.length_c   1.000
_cell.angle_alpha   90.00
_cell.angle_beta   90.00
_cell.angle_gamma   90.00
#
_symmetry.space_group_name_H-M   'P 1'
#
loop_
_entity.id
_entity.type
_entity.pdbx_description
1 polymer ?
#
loop_
_entity_poly.entity_id
_entity_poly.type
_entity_poly.pdbx_seq_one_letter_code
_entity_poly.pdbx_strand_id
1 'polypeptide(L)'
;MSESEKPPEMTGDGTGQAGQAAGDESDLGAGDLETVEKLRESYNQIRAELGKVIVGQDEVLEQILISIFARGHSLLVGVPGLAKTLIISTLSRCLSLSFSRIQFTPDLMPSDITGTEVIQEDKGTGERNFRFLQGPIFANVILADEINRTPPKTQAALLEAMQERQVTAGGKKHELDEPFFVLATQNPIEQEGTYPLPEAQLDRFMFNILVDYPSEEEEVEIMKRTTVGQEAAVEEILNGEEIIQLQEIVRRVPVADEVIRYVLRLTRATRITKDEAPEYIKDWLAWGAGPRASQYLILGAKARSVLYGRNHVSAEDVQAVAYPVLRHRILTNFSAEAEGVSPETIIGRLIEDTPVHDTGKAGAAASG
;
A
#
# COMPACT_ATOMS: atom_id res chain seq x y z
N MET A 1 31.93 61.19 0.85
CA MET A 1 31.95 61.31 -0.60
C MET A 1 31.83 59.92 -1.12
N SER A 2 30.88 59.53 -1.69
CA SER A 2 29.77 59.83 -2.62
C SER A 2 29.03 58.53 -2.81
N GLU A 3 27.90 58.40 -2.95
CA GLU A 3 26.71 58.86 -3.61
C GLU A 3 25.78 57.64 -3.78
N SER A 4 24.61 57.83 -3.34
CA SER A 4 23.46 56.89 -3.43
C SER A 4 22.89 56.88 -4.85
N GLU A 5 22.70 55.75 -5.46
CA GLU A 5 21.80 55.62 -6.60
C GLU A 5 20.56 54.82 -6.26
N LYS A 6 19.43 55.47 -6.45
CA LYS A 6 18.06 54.98 -6.36
C LYS A 6 17.69 54.27 -7.68
N PRO A 7 17.02 53.14 -7.68
CA PRO A 7 16.42 52.61 -8.92
C PRO A 7 15.07 53.28 -9.21
N PRO A 8 14.66 53.36 -10.49
CA PRO A 8 13.51 54.11 -10.95
C PRO A 8 12.18 53.42 -10.72
N GLU A 9 11.17 54.22 -10.48
CA GLU A 9 9.76 53.87 -10.50
C GLU A 9 9.33 53.46 -11.93
N MET A 10 8.70 52.29 -12.06
CA MET A 10 7.92 51.97 -13.26
C MET A 10 6.43 51.92 -12.87
N THR A 11 5.75 52.96 -13.28
CA THR A 11 4.27 52.99 -13.43
C THR A 11 3.91 52.20 -14.68
N GLY A 12 3.00 51.24 -14.55
CA GLY A 12 2.46 50.48 -15.67
C GLY A 12 1.14 49.82 -15.28
N ASP A 13 0.08 50.52 -15.54
CA ASP A 13 -1.30 50.02 -15.56
C ASP A 13 -1.40 48.81 -16.48
N GLY A 14 -1.98 47.73 -16.00
CA GLY A 14 -2.17 46.50 -16.77
C GLY A 14 -3.28 45.65 -16.10
N THR A 15 -4.52 46.06 -16.24
CA THR A 15 -5.68 45.22 -16.04
C THR A 15 -5.63 44.04 -17.00
N GLY A 16 -5.09 42.90 -16.54
CA GLY A 16 -5.09 41.63 -17.23
C GLY A 16 -5.93 40.62 -16.45
N GLN A 17 -7.06 40.29 -17.04
CA GLN A 17 -8.01 39.25 -16.64
C GLN A 17 -7.27 37.95 -16.23
N ALA A 18 -7.24 37.63 -14.95
CA ALA A 18 -7.06 36.26 -14.49
C ALA A 18 -8.46 35.61 -14.56
N GLY A 19 -8.81 35.22 -15.77
CA GLY A 19 -10.00 34.46 -16.06
C GLY A 19 -9.73 32.97 -15.91
N GLN A 20 -10.53 32.38 -15.05
CA GLN A 20 -11.11 31.05 -15.16
C GLN A 20 -10.29 29.99 -15.90
N ALA A 21 -9.59 29.18 -15.13
CA ALA A 21 -9.33 27.78 -15.46
C ALA A 21 -9.35 26.96 -14.16
N ALA A 22 -10.46 27.01 -13.44
CA ALA A 22 -10.88 25.91 -12.57
C ALA A 22 -11.88 25.14 -13.43
N GLY A 23 -11.35 24.35 -14.37
CA GLY A 23 -12.13 23.37 -15.12
C GLY A 23 -12.61 22.32 -14.14
N ASP A 24 -13.86 22.04 -14.25
CA ASP A 24 -14.65 20.98 -13.64
C ASP A 24 -14.02 19.61 -13.94
N GLU A 25 -13.01 19.21 -13.15
CA GLU A 25 -12.33 17.91 -13.23
C GLU A 25 -13.03 16.84 -12.36
N SER A 26 -14.31 17.02 -12.04
CA SER A 26 -15.00 16.22 -11.04
C SER A 26 -15.84 15.05 -11.59
N ASP A 27 -15.85 14.79 -12.89
CA ASP A 27 -16.62 13.68 -13.45
C ASP A 27 -15.76 12.79 -14.36
N LEU A 28 -15.84 11.47 -14.11
CA LEU A 28 -15.26 10.47 -15.00
C LEU A 28 -15.97 10.52 -16.36
N GLY A 29 -15.21 10.65 -17.44
CA GLY A 29 -15.75 10.62 -18.79
C GLY A 29 -16.35 9.26 -19.16
N ALA A 30 -17.12 9.20 -20.27
CA ALA A 30 -17.73 7.95 -20.71
C ALA A 30 -16.72 6.80 -20.92
N GLY A 31 -15.52 7.10 -21.43
CA GLY A 31 -14.43 6.10 -21.56
C GLY A 31 -13.87 5.64 -20.23
N ASP A 32 -13.91 6.49 -19.20
CA ASP A 32 -13.47 6.11 -17.85
C ASP A 32 -14.47 5.17 -17.19
N LEU A 33 -15.78 5.37 -17.41
CA LEU A 33 -16.83 4.47 -16.90
C LEU A 33 -16.72 3.07 -17.52
N GLU A 34 -16.42 2.97 -18.80
CA GLU A 34 -16.15 1.69 -19.45
C GLU A 34 -14.93 1.00 -18.83
N THR A 35 -13.90 1.77 -18.51
CA THR A 35 -12.68 1.24 -17.86
C THR A 35 -12.95 0.81 -16.43
N VAL A 36 -13.82 1.50 -15.68
CA VAL A 36 -14.29 1.08 -14.34
C VAL A 36 -15.01 -0.26 -14.42
N GLU A 37 -15.90 -0.43 -15.41
CA GLU A 37 -16.61 -1.70 -15.59
C GLU A 37 -15.65 -2.84 -15.97
N LYS A 38 -14.68 -2.58 -16.87
CA LYS A 38 -13.62 -3.54 -17.19
C LYS A 38 -12.85 -3.96 -15.95
N LEU A 39 -12.50 -3.02 -15.06
CA LEU A 39 -11.78 -3.35 -13.82
C LEU A 39 -12.64 -4.22 -12.90
N ARG A 40 -13.93 -3.93 -12.76
CA ARG A 40 -14.86 -4.74 -11.98
C ARG A 40 -14.93 -6.19 -12.51
N GLU A 41 -15.08 -6.32 -13.82
CA GLU A 41 -15.13 -7.65 -14.48
C GLU A 41 -13.81 -8.40 -14.26
N SER A 42 -12.67 -7.74 -14.49
CA SER A 42 -11.35 -8.33 -14.28
C SER A 42 -11.13 -8.73 -12.82
N TYR A 43 -11.57 -7.92 -11.86
CA TYR A 43 -11.53 -8.25 -10.42
C TYR A 43 -12.29 -9.54 -10.12
N ASN A 44 -13.51 -9.69 -10.63
CA ASN A 44 -14.31 -10.89 -10.42
C ASN A 44 -13.65 -12.12 -11.08
N GLN A 45 -13.09 -11.97 -12.27
CA GLN A 45 -12.36 -13.04 -12.96
C GLN A 45 -11.10 -13.45 -12.19
N ILE A 46 -10.29 -12.48 -11.74
CA ILE A 46 -9.10 -12.76 -10.92
C ILE A 46 -9.48 -13.51 -9.64
N ARG A 47 -10.55 -13.09 -8.94
CA ARG A 47 -11.02 -13.81 -7.75
C ARG A 47 -11.44 -15.24 -8.08
N ALA A 48 -12.15 -15.45 -9.19
CA ALA A 48 -12.55 -16.78 -9.63
C ALA A 48 -11.34 -17.67 -9.95
N GLU A 49 -10.33 -17.13 -10.65
CA GLU A 49 -9.09 -17.86 -10.96
C GLU A 49 -8.29 -18.20 -9.70
N LEU A 50 -8.13 -17.23 -8.80
CA LEU A 50 -7.45 -17.46 -7.52
C LEU A 50 -8.18 -18.51 -6.67
N GLY A 51 -9.51 -18.51 -6.66
CA GLY A 51 -10.35 -19.49 -5.97
C GLY A 51 -10.21 -20.93 -6.47
N LYS A 52 -9.64 -21.16 -7.66
CA LYS A 52 -9.28 -22.51 -8.13
C LYS A 52 -8.13 -23.12 -7.33
N VAL A 53 -7.22 -22.26 -6.83
CA VAL A 53 -5.97 -22.67 -6.15
C VAL A 53 -6.00 -22.36 -4.66
N ILE A 54 -6.55 -21.20 -4.30
CA ILE A 54 -6.59 -20.69 -2.93
C ILE A 54 -7.98 -20.97 -2.36
N VAL A 55 -8.03 -21.51 -1.17
CA VAL A 55 -9.27 -21.74 -0.42
C VAL A 55 -9.35 -20.72 0.70
N GLY A 56 -10.47 -20.01 0.79
CA GLY A 56 -10.64 -18.93 1.75
C GLY A 56 -9.74 -17.72 1.46
N GLN A 57 -9.39 -16.96 2.51
CA GLN A 57 -8.52 -15.78 2.43
C GLN A 57 -9.08 -14.66 1.52
N ASP A 58 -10.41 -14.60 1.34
CA ASP A 58 -11.06 -13.61 0.46
C ASP A 58 -10.73 -12.17 0.83
N GLU A 59 -10.69 -11.86 2.14
CA GLU A 59 -10.34 -10.54 2.64
C GLU A 59 -8.87 -10.19 2.34
N VAL A 60 -7.95 -11.15 2.51
CA VAL A 60 -6.52 -10.99 2.19
C VAL A 60 -6.34 -10.70 0.71
N LEU A 61 -7.03 -11.45 -0.16
CA LEU A 61 -7.00 -11.26 -1.61
C LEU A 61 -7.56 -9.90 -2.01
N GLU A 62 -8.68 -9.48 -1.43
CA GLU A 62 -9.24 -8.14 -1.67
C GLU A 62 -8.26 -7.03 -1.29
N GLN A 63 -7.67 -7.11 -0.08
CA GLN A 63 -6.71 -6.11 0.39
C GLN A 63 -5.46 -6.06 -0.49
N ILE A 64 -4.93 -7.21 -0.93
CA ILE A 64 -3.80 -7.25 -1.87
C ILE A 64 -4.17 -6.58 -3.20
N LEU A 65 -5.31 -6.91 -3.79
CA LEU A 65 -5.76 -6.32 -5.05
C LEU A 65 -6.00 -4.81 -4.93
N ILE A 66 -6.64 -4.35 -3.85
CA ILE A 66 -6.78 -2.91 -3.56
C ILE A 66 -5.41 -2.23 -3.54
N SER A 67 -4.42 -2.82 -2.86
CA SER A 67 -3.09 -2.23 -2.77
C SER A 67 -2.38 -2.18 -4.13
N ILE A 68 -2.53 -3.21 -4.96
CA ILE A 68 -1.96 -3.26 -6.32
C ILE A 68 -2.55 -2.15 -7.19
N PHE A 69 -3.88 -2.02 -7.24
CA PHE A 69 -4.53 -1.00 -8.05
C PHE A 69 -4.37 0.42 -7.49
N ALA A 70 -4.08 0.56 -6.19
CA ALA A 70 -3.69 1.83 -5.57
C ALA A 70 -2.20 2.18 -5.71
N ARG A 71 -1.39 1.35 -6.41
CA ARG A 71 0.08 1.47 -6.50
C ARG A 71 0.78 1.41 -5.13
N GLY A 72 0.22 0.66 -4.19
CA GLY A 72 0.74 0.49 -2.85
C GLY A 72 1.57 -0.80 -2.71
N HIS A 73 2.37 -0.85 -1.66
CA HIS A 73 3.07 -2.05 -1.20
C HIS A 73 2.41 -2.53 0.08
N SER A 74 2.43 -3.85 0.34
CA SER A 74 1.77 -4.40 1.53
C SER A 74 2.70 -5.29 2.35
N LEU A 75 2.45 -5.28 3.66
CA LEU A 75 3.07 -6.18 4.63
C LEU A 75 2.04 -7.23 5.04
N LEU A 76 2.33 -8.50 4.81
CA LEU A 76 1.52 -9.63 5.23
C LEU A 76 2.07 -10.19 6.54
N VAL A 77 1.28 -10.13 7.58
CA VAL A 77 1.63 -10.65 8.91
C VAL A 77 0.82 -11.92 9.17
N GLY A 78 1.49 -13.01 9.43
CA GLY A 78 0.85 -14.29 9.71
C GLY A 78 1.87 -15.41 9.89
N VAL A 79 1.44 -16.47 10.57
CA VAL A 79 2.28 -17.63 10.85
C VAL A 79 2.76 -18.33 9.57
N PRO A 80 3.83 -19.11 9.60
CA PRO A 80 4.26 -19.93 8.48
C PRO A 80 3.19 -20.94 8.06
N GLY A 81 3.18 -21.32 6.78
CA GLY A 81 2.27 -22.36 6.28
C GLY A 81 0.90 -21.86 5.79
N LEU A 82 0.58 -20.57 5.92
CA LEU A 82 -0.69 -19.99 5.47
C LEU A 82 -0.68 -19.58 3.99
N ALA A 83 -0.03 -20.33 3.16
CA ALA A 83 -0.03 -20.19 1.69
C ALA A 83 0.35 -18.80 1.12
N LYS A 84 1.00 -17.91 1.91
CA LYS A 84 1.37 -16.55 1.45
C LYS A 84 2.11 -16.54 0.11
N THR A 85 3.12 -17.41 -0.04
CA THR A 85 3.87 -17.54 -1.30
C THR A 85 2.99 -18.03 -2.44
N LEU A 86 2.09 -18.99 -2.18
CA LEU A 86 1.17 -19.52 -3.17
C LEU A 86 0.18 -18.45 -3.65
N ILE A 87 -0.38 -17.66 -2.74
CA ILE A 87 -1.26 -16.54 -3.06
C ILE A 87 -0.56 -15.58 -4.03
N ILE A 88 0.64 -15.12 -3.69
CA ILE A 88 1.35 -14.10 -4.45
C ILE A 88 1.83 -14.63 -5.81
N SER A 89 2.36 -15.85 -5.87
CA SER A 89 2.79 -16.46 -7.13
C SER A 89 1.63 -16.77 -8.07
N THR A 90 0.49 -17.19 -7.54
CA THR A 90 -0.73 -17.41 -8.34
C THR A 90 -1.28 -16.10 -8.86
N LEU A 91 -1.32 -15.06 -8.01
CA LEU A 91 -1.77 -13.73 -8.40
C LEU A 91 -0.89 -13.14 -9.52
N SER A 92 0.44 -13.24 -9.40
CA SER A 92 1.35 -12.73 -10.45
C SER A 92 1.12 -13.41 -11.80
N ARG A 93 0.74 -14.69 -11.82
CA ARG A 93 0.36 -15.42 -13.04
C ARG A 93 -0.95 -14.91 -13.61
N CYS A 94 -1.97 -14.69 -12.79
CA CYS A 94 -3.24 -14.10 -13.23
C CYS A 94 -3.07 -12.68 -13.82
N LEU A 95 -2.05 -11.95 -13.36
CA LEU A 95 -1.74 -10.59 -13.80
C LEU A 95 -0.67 -10.54 -14.91
N SER A 96 -0.23 -11.68 -15.42
CA SER A 96 0.86 -11.79 -16.42
C SER A 96 2.09 -10.95 -16.07
N LEU A 97 2.49 -10.96 -14.79
CA LEU A 97 3.60 -10.19 -14.24
C LEU A 97 4.77 -11.10 -13.87
N SER A 98 5.98 -10.60 -14.07
CA SER A 98 7.18 -11.28 -13.60
C SER A 98 7.19 -11.31 -12.06
N PHE A 99 7.53 -12.48 -11.50
CA PHE A 99 7.54 -12.73 -10.06
C PHE A 99 8.94 -13.10 -9.59
N SER A 100 9.36 -12.53 -8.47
CA SER A 100 10.59 -12.91 -7.78
C SER A 100 10.37 -13.05 -6.28
N ARG A 101 10.89 -14.11 -5.69
CA ARG A 101 10.91 -14.32 -4.24
C ARG A 101 12.30 -14.05 -3.70
N ILE A 102 12.39 -13.21 -2.70
CA ILE A 102 13.61 -12.90 -1.96
C ILE A 102 13.40 -13.40 -0.52
N GLN A 103 14.11 -14.46 -0.16
CA GLN A 103 14.10 -14.95 1.22
C GLN A 103 15.09 -14.13 2.04
N PHE A 104 14.59 -13.41 3.03
CA PHE A 104 15.40 -12.60 3.92
C PHE A 104 16.03 -13.47 4.99
N THR A 105 17.35 -13.65 4.92
CA THR A 105 18.17 -14.43 5.86
C THR A 105 19.17 -13.51 6.55
N PRO A 106 19.71 -13.85 7.74
CA PRO A 106 20.64 -13.00 8.48
C PRO A 106 21.91 -12.61 7.71
N ASP A 107 22.31 -13.41 6.74
CA ASP A 107 23.48 -13.23 5.89
C ASP A 107 23.20 -12.52 4.55
N LEU A 108 21.93 -12.25 4.22
CA LEU A 108 21.56 -11.58 2.99
C LEU A 108 22.14 -10.17 2.91
N MET A 109 22.83 -9.86 1.81
CA MET A 109 23.43 -8.54 1.57
C MET A 109 22.56 -7.69 0.65
N PRO A 110 22.66 -6.34 0.73
CA PRO A 110 21.95 -5.45 -0.20
C PRO A 110 22.19 -5.76 -1.67
N SER A 111 23.43 -6.13 -2.05
CA SER A 111 23.80 -6.51 -3.41
C SER A 111 23.11 -7.78 -3.92
N ASP A 112 22.71 -8.69 -3.02
CA ASP A 112 21.97 -9.90 -3.37
C ASP A 112 20.53 -9.55 -3.80
N ILE A 113 20.01 -8.43 -3.34
CA ILE A 113 18.70 -7.89 -3.70
C ILE A 113 18.79 -7.04 -4.97
N THR A 114 19.71 -6.05 -4.98
CA THR A 114 19.78 -5.03 -6.02
C THR A 114 20.59 -5.43 -7.23
N GLY A 115 21.47 -6.44 -7.09
CA GLY A 115 22.45 -6.81 -8.11
C GLY A 115 23.80 -6.16 -7.87
N THR A 116 24.76 -6.54 -8.69
CA THR A 116 26.16 -6.14 -8.54
C THR A 116 26.83 -5.92 -9.90
N GLU A 117 27.87 -5.09 -9.95
CA GLU A 117 28.73 -4.99 -11.13
C GLU A 117 29.81 -6.07 -11.08
N VAL A 118 29.97 -6.78 -12.18
CA VAL A 118 31.02 -7.79 -12.37
C VAL A 118 31.94 -7.38 -13.50
N ILE A 119 33.21 -7.75 -13.39
CA ILE A 119 34.17 -7.56 -14.48
C ILE A 119 34.04 -8.74 -15.43
N GLN A 120 33.65 -8.50 -16.66
CA GLN A 120 33.62 -9.48 -17.73
C GLN A 120 34.79 -9.24 -18.68
N GLU A 121 35.64 -10.26 -18.86
CA GLU A 121 36.71 -10.25 -19.85
C GLU A 121 36.18 -10.82 -21.17
N ASP A 122 36.26 -10.04 -22.24
CA ASP A 122 35.98 -10.52 -23.58
C ASP A 122 37.10 -11.50 -24.02
N LYS A 123 36.74 -12.75 -24.24
CA LYS A 123 37.68 -13.80 -24.61
C LYS A 123 38.35 -13.61 -25.98
N GLY A 124 37.77 -12.73 -26.83
CA GLY A 124 38.30 -12.45 -28.18
C GLY A 124 39.24 -11.27 -28.22
N THR A 125 38.96 -10.21 -27.41
CA THR A 125 39.76 -8.96 -27.40
C THR A 125 40.64 -8.82 -26.16
N GLY A 126 40.39 -9.55 -25.07
CA GLY A 126 41.06 -9.40 -23.78
C GLY A 126 40.63 -8.14 -23.02
N GLU A 127 39.66 -7.39 -23.53
CA GLU A 127 39.14 -6.20 -22.86
C GLU A 127 38.28 -6.58 -21.65
N ARG A 128 38.44 -5.79 -20.58
CA ARG A 128 37.68 -5.93 -19.33
C ARG A 128 36.62 -4.85 -19.26
N ASN A 129 35.36 -5.27 -19.31
CA ASN A 129 34.21 -4.39 -19.22
C ASN A 129 33.42 -4.66 -17.93
N PHE A 130 32.94 -3.60 -17.28
CA PHE A 130 32.00 -3.73 -16.18
C PHE A 130 30.60 -4.05 -16.73
N ARG A 131 30.01 -5.11 -16.22
CA ARG A 131 28.63 -5.47 -16.54
C ARG A 131 27.81 -5.52 -15.26
N PHE A 132 26.68 -4.83 -15.27
CA PHE A 132 25.70 -4.95 -14.19
C PHE A 132 24.91 -6.25 -14.32
N LEU A 133 24.90 -7.05 -13.27
CA LEU A 133 24.03 -8.20 -13.11
C LEU A 133 22.85 -7.77 -12.25
N GLN A 134 21.67 -7.76 -12.83
CA GLN A 134 20.44 -7.45 -12.13
C GLN A 134 20.17 -8.44 -11.02
N GLY A 135 19.78 -7.95 -9.85
CA GLY A 135 19.32 -8.75 -8.73
C GLY A 135 17.85 -9.13 -8.86
N PRO A 136 17.33 -9.93 -7.93
CA PRO A 136 15.95 -10.41 -7.95
C PRO A 136 14.90 -9.29 -7.81
N ILE A 137 15.29 -8.08 -7.45
CA ILE A 137 14.37 -6.93 -7.34
C ILE A 137 13.86 -6.45 -8.71
N PHE A 138 14.52 -6.83 -9.81
CA PHE A 138 14.12 -6.48 -11.17
C PHE A 138 13.01 -7.41 -11.70
N ALA A 139 11.91 -7.45 -10.94
CA ALA A 139 10.66 -8.11 -11.34
C ALA A 139 9.49 -7.20 -10.94
N ASN A 140 8.33 -7.41 -11.56
CA ASN A 140 7.14 -6.61 -11.27
C ASN A 140 6.57 -6.88 -9.87
N VAL A 141 6.56 -8.15 -9.46
CA VAL A 141 6.03 -8.59 -8.16
C VAL A 141 7.15 -9.20 -7.33
N ILE A 142 7.47 -8.56 -6.24
CA ILE A 142 8.48 -9.02 -5.29
C ILE A 142 7.80 -9.56 -4.04
N LEU A 143 8.05 -10.82 -3.73
CA LEU A 143 7.77 -11.38 -2.42
C LEU A 143 9.04 -11.27 -1.56
N ALA A 144 9.07 -10.31 -0.65
CA ALA A 144 10.12 -10.17 0.36
C ALA A 144 9.75 -11.02 1.60
N ASP A 145 10.19 -12.26 1.59
CA ASP A 145 9.77 -13.25 2.59
C ASP A 145 10.61 -13.13 3.86
N GLU A 146 9.93 -13.02 5.02
CA GLU A 146 10.53 -12.86 6.36
C GLU A 146 11.46 -11.64 6.48
N ILE A 147 10.98 -10.47 6.03
CA ILE A 147 11.78 -9.23 5.96
C ILE A 147 12.48 -8.85 7.28
N ASN A 148 11.89 -9.25 8.42
CA ASN A 148 12.44 -8.99 9.75
C ASN A 148 13.62 -9.89 10.15
N ARG A 149 14.04 -10.88 9.34
CA ARG A 149 15.18 -11.74 9.64
C ARG A 149 16.53 -11.19 9.18
N THR A 150 16.53 -10.09 8.48
CA THR A 150 17.74 -9.47 7.90
C THR A 150 18.08 -8.16 8.63
N PRO A 151 19.37 -7.83 8.79
CA PRO A 151 19.77 -6.57 9.39
C PRO A 151 19.20 -5.32 8.70
N PRO A 152 19.03 -4.19 9.40
CA PRO A 152 18.39 -2.97 8.89
C PRO A 152 18.98 -2.41 7.60
N LYS A 153 20.29 -2.62 7.36
CA LYS A 153 20.96 -2.17 6.13
C LYS A 153 20.39 -2.85 4.87
N THR A 154 20.10 -4.13 4.96
CA THR A 154 19.55 -4.90 3.85
C THR A 154 18.06 -4.61 3.67
N GLN A 155 17.30 -4.47 4.77
CA GLN A 155 15.92 -4.00 4.72
C GLN A 155 15.82 -2.63 4.02
N ALA A 156 16.75 -1.71 4.32
CA ALA A 156 16.76 -0.37 3.73
C ALA A 156 16.89 -0.39 2.21
N ALA A 157 17.63 -1.32 1.63
CA ALA A 157 17.78 -1.44 0.17
C ALA A 157 16.44 -1.72 -0.53
N LEU A 158 15.62 -2.63 0.03
CA LEU A 158 14.27 -2.90 -0.49
C LEU A 158 13.36 -1.69 -0.31
N LEU A 159 13.38 -1.06 0.87
CA LEU A 159 12.52 0.07 1.19
C LEU A 159 12.86 1.33 0.37
N GLU A 160 14.14 1.50 -0.02
CA GLU A 160 14.55 2.55 -0.95
C GLU A 160 13.98 2.27 -2.35
N ALA A 161 14.12 1.05 -2.85
CA ALA A 161 13.56 0.65 -4.14
C ALA A 161 12.04 0.82 -4.21
N MET A 162 11.32 0.55 -3.12
CA MET A 162 9.87 0.78 -3.03
C MET A 162 9.48 2.26 -3.19
N GLN A 163 10.31 3.18 -2.67
CA GLN A 163 10.02 4.60 -2.73
C GLN A 163 10.47 5.25 -4.03
N GLU A 164 11.69 4.94 -4.43
CA GLU A 164 12.36 5.62 -5.55
C GLU A 164 12.06 4.95 -6.89
N ARG A 165 11.52 3.70 -6.90
CA ARG A 165 11.32 2.85 -8.08
C ARG A 165 12.58 2.68 -8.93
N GLN A 166 13.71 2.76 -8.28
CA GLN A 166 15.02 2.58 -8.84
C GLN A 166 15.97 2.01 -7.79
N VAL A 167 17.06 1.41 -8.24
CA VAL A 167 18.17 0.99 -7.38
C VAL A 167 19.46 1.67 -7.83
N THR A 168 20.36 1.94 -6.89
CA THR A 168 21.67 2.47 -7.18
C THR A 168 22.70 1.37 -7.03
N ALA A 169 23.34 0.97 -8.12
CA ALA A 169 24.42 -0.01 -8.14
C ALA A 169 25.59 0.47 -9.00
N GLY A 170 26.85 0.26 -8.55
CA GLY A 170 28.03 0.73 -9.26
C GLY A 170 28.07 2.25 -9.52
N GLY A 171 27.39 3.04 -8.68
CA GLY A 171 27.26 4.49 -8.87
C GLY A 171 26.28 4.92 -9.97
N LYS A 172 25.56 3.99 -10.59
CA LYS A 172 24.53 4.24 -11.59
C LYS A 172 23.15 3.94 -11.05
N LYS A 173 22.15 4.69 -11.53
CA LYS A 173 20.74 4.46 -11.25
C LYS A 173 20.18 3.48 -12.28
N HIS A 174 19.43 2.51 -11.81
CA HIS A 174 18.73 1.52 -12.60
C HIS A 174 17.25 1.60 -12.24
N GLU A 175 16.40 1.96 -13.18
CA GLU A 175 14.95 2.04 -12.99
C GLU A 175 14.37 0.62 -12.90
N LEU A 176 13.29 0.48 -12.14
CA LEU A 176 12.52 -0.75 -12.03
C LEU A 176 11.32 -0.67 -12.97
N ASP A 177 11.03 -1.77 -13.65
CA ASP A 177 9.91 -1.85 -14.58
C ASP A 177 8.57 -1.69 -13.86
N GLU A 178 7.69 -0.85 -14.41
CA GLU A 178 6.32 -0.71 -13.92
C GLU A 178 5.38 -1.74 -14.59
N PRO A 179 4.35 -2.22 -13.90
CA PRO A 179 4.00 -1.98 -12.50
C PRO A 179 4.95 -2.70 -11.54
N PHE A 180 5.31 -2.06 -10.42
CA PHE A 180 6.21 -2.61 -9.42
C PHE A 180 5.53 -2.71 -8.06
N PHE A 181 5.45 -3.93 -7.50
CA PHE A 181 4.82 -4.22 -6.21
C PHE A 181 5.73 -5.01 -5.31
N VAL A 182 5.78 -4.62 -4.05
CA VAL A 182 6.41 -5.40 -2.99
C VAL A 182 5.35 -5.88 -2.01
N LEU A 183 5.33 -7.18 -1.82
CA LEU A 183 4.56 -7.87 -0.79
C LEU A 183 5.57 -8.48 0.17
N ALA A 184 5.78 -7.82 1.31
CA ALA A 184 6.69 -8.30 2.34
C ALA A 184 5.92 -9.21 3.30
N THR A 185 6.60 -10.23 3.85
CA THR A 185 6.02 -11.07 4.90
C THR A 185 6.75 -10.89 6.22
N GLN A 186 6.02 -11.02 7.30
CA GLN A 186 6.56 -11.06 8.65
C GLN A 186 5.90 -12.17 9.45
N ASN A 187 6.73 -12.95 10.15
CA ASN A 187 6.26 -13.97 11.06
C ASN A 187 6.17 -13.37 12.48
N PRO A 188 4.98 -13.27 13.08
CA PRO A 188 4.82 -12.66 14.39
C PRO A 188 5.33 -13.55 15.55
N ILE A 189 5.50 -14.85 15.32
CA ILE A 189 5.90 -15.80 16.38
C ILE A 189 7.42 -15.81 16.56
N GLU A 190 8.17 -15.56 15.49
CA GLU A 190 9.64 -15.56 15.55
C GLU A 190 10.16 -14.24 16.11
N GLN A 191 10.67 -14.29 17.33
CA GLN A 191 11.27 -13.13 18.01
C GLN A 191 12.80 -13.23 18.07
N GLU A 192 13.35 -14.45 18.19
CA GLU A 192 14.80 -14.65 18.26
C GLU A 192 15.47 -14.46 16.89
N GLY A 193 16.56 -13.69 16.85
CA GLY A 193 17.32 -13.43 15.64
C GLY A 193 16.59 -12.53 14.62
N THR A 194 15.57 -11.77 15.07
CA THR A 194 14.84 -10.85 14.21
C THR A 194 15.22 -9.39 14.47
N TYR A 195 15.04 -8.58 13.43
CA TYR A 195 15.25 -7.14 13.44
C TYR A 195 13.90 -6.48 13.06
N PRO A 196 13.10 -6.04 14.05
CA PRO A 196 11.83 -5.42 13.77
C PRO A 196 12.01 -4.17 12.91
N LEU A 197 11.07 -3.96 11.99
CA LEU A 197 11.03 -2.75 11.18
C LEU A 197 10.64 -1.56 12.06
N PRO A 198 11.41 -0.46 12.06
CA PRO A 198 11.00 0.77 12.72
C PRO A 198 9.68 1.32 12.14
N GLU A 199 8.92 2.06 12.94
CA GLU A 199 7.60 2.62 12.56
C GLU A 199 7.69 3.48 11.30
N ALA A 200 8.76 4.25 11.13
CA ALA A 200 9.00 5.06 9.93
C ALA A 200 9.19 4.22 8.66
N GLN A 201 9.61 2.98 8.79
CA GLN A 201 9.74 2.02 7.70
C GLN A 201 8.41 1.29 7.46
N LEU A 202 7.70 0.91 8.52
CA LEU A 202 6.36 0.34 8.44
C LEU A 202 5.37 1.30 7.75
N ASP A 203 5.47 2.60 7.99
CA ASP A 203 4.62 3.62 7.38
C ASP A 203 4.73 3.67 5.83
N ARG A 204 5.78 3.08 5.24
CA ARG A 204 5.93 2.96 3.77
C ARG A 204 5.02 1.91 3.15
N PHE A 205 4.64 0.89 3.89
CA PHE A 205 3.64 -0.08 3.43
C PHE A 205 2.26 0.56 3.47
N MET A 206 1.51 0.41 2.40
CA MET A 206 0.14 0.92 2.33
C MET A 206 -0.76 0.18 3.31
N PHE A 207 -0.71 -1.15 3.25
CA PHE A 207 -1.49 -2.04 4.08
C PHE A 207 -0.61 -2.96 4.93
N ASN A 208 -1.05 -3.19 6.14
CA ASN A 208 -0.65 -4.33 6.97
C ASN A 208 -1.81 -5.32 6.96
N ILE A 209 -1.61 -6.44 6.29
CA ILE A 209 -2.61 -7.47 6.03
C ILE A 209 -2.37 -8.63 6.99
N LEU A 210 -3.36 -8.93 7.82
CA LEU A 210 -3.30 -10.09 8.70
C LEU A 210 -3.77 -11.32 7.95
N VAL A 211 -2.93 -12.36 7.98
CA VAL A 211 -3.23 -13.67 7.40
C VAL A 211 -3.45 -14.63 8.55
N ASP A 212 -4.71 -15.01 8.76
CA ASP A 212 -5.10 -15.90 9.85
C ASP A 212 -5.28 -17.34 9.35
N TYR A 213 -5.47 -18.26 10.29
CA TYR A 213 -5.78 -19.65 10.01
C TYR A 213 -7.11 -19.77 9.25
N PRO A 214 -7.19 -20.73 8.32
CA PRO A 214 -8.46 -21.06 7.68
C PRO A 214 -9.46 -21.61 8.70
N SER A 215 -10.76 -21.48 8.39
CA SER A 215 -11.82 -22.15 9.14
C SER A 215 -11.75 -23.68 8.98
N GLU A 216 -12.46 -24.43 9.82
CA GLU A 216 -12.50 -25.90 9.73
C GLU A 216 -12.99 -26.37 8.36
N GLU A 217 -14.01 -25.71 7.80
CA GLU A 217 -14.56 -26.02 6.48
C GLU A 217 -13.54 -25.75 5.36
N GLU A 218 -12.80 -24.66 5.47
CA GLU A 218 -11.73 -24.32 4.53
C GLU A 218 -10.58 -25.32 4.64
N GLU A 219 -10.17 -25.72 5.83
CA GLU A 219 -9.15 -26.76 6.02
C GLU A 219 -9.55 -28.09 5.38
N VAL A 220 -10.79 -28.51 5.54
CA VAL A 220 -11.33 -29.72 4.88
C VAL A 220 -11.23 -29.60 3.36
N GLU A 221 -11.55 -28.44 2.80
CA GLU A 221 -11.47 -28.22 1.36
C GLU A 221 -10.02 -28.16 0.87
N ILE A 222 -9.09 -27.54 1.64
CA ILE A 222 -7.67 -27.55 1.37
C ILE A 222 -7.15 -29.00 1.30
N MET A 223 -7.48 -29.84 2.28
CA MET A 223 -7.07 -31.23 2.30
C MET A 223 -7.57 -32.00 1.08
N LYS A 224 -8.82 -31.81 0.70
CA LYS A 224 -9.40 -32.46 -0.49
C LYS A 224 -8.66 -32.07 -1.76
N ARG A 225 -8.33 -30.77 -1.93
CA ARG A 225 -7.68 -30.28 -3.14
C ARG A 225 -6.19 -30.62 -3.21
N THR A 226 -5.46 -30.51 -2.11
CA THR A 226 -4.00 -30.66 -2.10
C THR A 226 -3.53 -32.09 -2.07
N THR A 227 -4.34 -33.04 -1.60
CA THR A 227 -3.97 -34.45 -1.49
C THR A 227 -4.26 -35.27 -2.77
N VAL A 228 -4.94 -34.70 -3.78
CA VAL A 228 -5.31 -35.40 -5.01
C VAL A 228 -4.26 -35.25 -6.13
N GLY A 229 -3.26 -34.39 -5.93
CA GLY A 229 -2.12 -34.23 -6.86
C GLY A 229 -2.46 -33.54 -8.20
N GLN A 230 -3.56 -32.83 -8.29
CA GLN A 230 -3.91 -31.99 -9.45
C GLN A 230 -3.61 -30.52 -9.14
N GLU A 231 -2.68 -29.94 -9.90
CA GLU A 231 -2.48 -28.50 -9.90
C GLU A 231 -3.52 -27.84 -10.81
N ALA A 232 -4.30 -26.93 -10.26
CA ALA A 232 -5.24 -26.14 -11.07
C ALA A 232 -4.45 -25.13 -11.91
N ALA A 233 -4.68 -25.15 -13.24
CA ALA A 233 -4.17 -24.12 -14.11
C ALA A 233 -4.98 -22.83 -13.90
N VAL A 234 -4.30 -21.69 -13.81
CA VAL A 234 -4.90 -20.36 -13.74
C VAL A 234 -4.68 -19.63 -15.06
N GLU A 235 -5.68 -18.87 -15.48
CA GLU A 235 -5.64 -18.07 -16.70
C GLU A 235 -5.08 -16.67 -16.42
N GLU A 236 -4.43 -16.09 -17.42
CA GLU A 236 -4.01 -14.69 -17.41
C GLU A 236 -5.22 -13.81 -17.69
N ILE A 237 -5.48 -12.84 -16.82
CA ILE A 237 -6.66 -11.95 -16.91
C ILE A 237 -6.27 -10.54 -17.33
N LEU A 238 -5.15 -10.05 -16.81
CA LEU A 238 -4.61 -8.72 -17.10
C LEU A 238 -3.12 -8.82 -17.38
N ASN A 239 -2.60 -7.87 -18.15
CA ASN A 239 -1.18 -7.67 -18.34
C ASN A 239 -0.70 -6.37 -17.66
N GLY A 240 0.62 -6.13 -17.66
CA GLY A 240 1.23 -4.98 -17.00
C GLY A 240 0.73 -3.62 -17.51
N GLU A 241 0.53 -3.47 -18.82
CA GLU A 241 0.03 -2.23 -19.43
C GLU A 241 -1.41 -1.94 -19.00
N GLU A 242 -2.26 -2.95 -19.00
CA GLU A 242 -3.65 -2.84 -18.53
C GLU A 242 -3.71 -2.46 -17.05
N ILE A 243 -2.85 -3.04 -16.21
CA ILE A 243 -2.79 -2.70 -14.79
C ILE A 243 -2.41 -1.23 -14.61
N ILE A 244 -1.44 -0.71 -15.36
CA ILE A 244 -1.05 0.71 -15.30
C ILE A 244 -2.22 1.62 -15.69
N GLN A 245 -2.94 1.28 -16.77
CA GLN A 245 -4.13 2.04 -17.19
C GLN A 245 -5.21 2.04 -16.10
N LEU A 246 -5.47 0.89 -15.48
CA LEU A 246 -6.46 0.75 -14.41
C LEU A 246 -6.04 1.53 -13.15
N GLN A 247 -4.76 1.59 -12.83
CA GLN A 247 -4.21 2.40 -11.74
C GLN A 247 -4.41 3.92 -11.98
N GLU A 248 -4.31 4.36 -13.22
CA GLU A 248 -4.59 5.76 -13.59
C GLU A 248 -6.07 6.11 -13.39
N ILE A 249 -6.98 5.18 -13.75
CA ILE A 249 -8.42 5.36 -13.51
C ILE A 249 -8.71 5.48 -12.01
N VAL A 250 -8.16 4.60 -11.19
CA VAL A 250 -8.32 4.66 -9.72
C VAL A 250 -7.92 6.04 -9.19
N ARG A 251 -6.84 6.64 -9.69
CA ARG A 251 -6.40 7.97 -9.26
C ARG A 251 -7.39 9.08 -9.61
N ARG A 252 -8.07 8.96 -10.76
CA ARG A 252 -9.02 9.96 -11.25
C ARG A 252 -10.42 9.87 -10.61
N VAL A 253 -10.73 8.80 -9.88
CA VAL A 253 -12.01 8.67 -9.16
C VAL A 253 -12.24 9.88 -8.25
N PRO A 254 -13.36 10.61 -8.39
CA PRO A 254 -13.67 11.77 -7.56
C PRO A 254 -13.95 11.35 -6.10
N VAL A 255 -13.58 12.22 -5.19
CA VAL A 255 -13.86 12.05 -3.76
C VAL A 255 -14.52 13.32 -3.25
N ALA A 256 -15.73 13.20 -2.72
CA ALA A 256 -16.44 14.33 -2.13
C ALA A 256 -15.67 14.90 -0.93
N ASP A 257 -15.68 16.21 -0.79
CA ASP A 257 -15.05 16.93 0.34
C ASP A 257 -15.47 16.37 1.71
N GLU A 258 -16.70 15.92 1.81
CA GLU A 258 -17.23 15.31 3.04
C GLU A 258 -16.49 14.02 3.42
N VAL A 259 -16.20 13.16 2.43
CA VAL A 259 -15.42 11.94 2.62
C VAL A 259 -13.97 12.28 2.98
N ILE A 260 -13.37 13.30 2.34
CA ILE A 260 -12.03 13.79 2.69
C ILE A 260 -12.01 14.27 4.13
N ARG A 261 -13.02 15.04 4.57
CA ARG A 261 -13.16 15.51 5.95
C ARG A 261 -13.35 14.36 6.94
N TYR A 262 -14.12 13.34 6.56
CA TYR A 262 -14.28 12.12 7.35
C TYR A 262 -12.94 11.42 7.58
N VAL A 263 -12.15 11.18 6.52
CA VAL A 263 -10.79 10.62 6.62
C VAL A 263 -9.88 11.46 7.54
N LEU A 264 -9.96 12.78 7.43
CA LEU A 264 -9.18 13.67 8.29
C LEU A 264 -9.63 13.58 9.76
N ARG A 265 -10.95 13.55 10.03
CA ARG A 265 -11.48 13.35 11.40
C ARG A 265 -10.95 12.03 11.98
N LEU A 266 -11.09 10.93 11.24
CA LEU A 266 -10.63 9.61 11.67
C LEU A 266 -9.13 9.57 11.99
N THR A 267 -8.30 10.12 11.10
CA THR A 267 -6.84 10.11 11.31
C THR A 267 -6.39 11.08 12.39
N ARG A 268 -6.99 12.28 12.48
CA ARG A 268 -6.63 13.28 13.49
C ARG A 268 -7.05 12.85 14.89
N ALA A 269 -8.16 12.13 15.02
CA ALA A 269 -8.61 11.56 16.28
C ALA A 269 -7.58 10.58 16.92
N THR A 270 -6.67 9.99 16.14
CA THR A 270 -5.58 9.16 16.68
C THR A 270 -4.43 9.96 17.32
N ARG A 271 -4.38 11.29 17.11
CA ARG A 271 -3.21 12.12 17.49
C ARG A 271 -3.37 12.63 18.91
N ILE A 272 -2.75 11.96 19.86
CA ILE A 272 -2.85 12.21 21.32
C ILE A 272 -2.56 13.65 21.74
N THR A 273 -1.77 14.41 20.96
CA THR A 273 -1.40 15.81 21.27
C THR A 273 -2.43 16.83 20.78
N LYS A 274 -3.54 16.39 20.19
CA LYS A 274 -4.58 17.24 19.62
C LYS A 274 -5.86 17.18 20.46
N ASP A 275 -6.58 18.30 20.50
CA ASP A 275 -7.84 18.40 21.25
C ASP A 275 -8.95 17.52 20.67
N GLU A 276 -8.83 17.17 19.38
CA GLU A 276 -9.79 16.32 18.70
C GLU A 276 -9.70 14.83 19.11
N ALA A 277 -8.62 14.43 19.81
CA ALA A 277 -8.44 13.05 20.26
C ALA A 277 -9.40 12.72 21.42
N PRO A 278 -10.24 11.66 21.28
CA PRO A 278 -11.04 11.16 22.40
C PRO A 278 -10.18 10.76 23.59
N GLU A 279 -10.79 10.73 24.80
CA GLU A 279 -10.08 10.40 26.03
C GLU A 279 -9.40 9.04 25.98
N TYR A 280 -10.12 7.99 25.53
CA TYR A 280 -9.56 6.64 25.40
C TYR A 280 -8.36 6.55 24.44
N ILE A 281 -8.27 7.45 23.46
CA ILE A 281 -7.09 7.52 22.59
C ILE A 281 -5.86 8.02 23.37
N LYS A 282 -6.04 9.00 24.24
CA LYS A 282 -4.97 9.50 25.10
C LYS A 282 -4.56 8.47 26.14
N ASP A 283 -5.51 7.65 26.61
CA ASP A 283 -5.25 6.58 27.58
C ASP A 283 -4.54 5.38 26.97
N TRP A 284 -4.81 5.04 25.67
CA TRP A 284 -4.34 3.80 25.06
C TRP A 284 -3.25 3.95 24.03
N LEU A 285 -3.06 5.13 23.41
CA LEU A 285 -2.03 5.31 22.39
C LEU A 285 -0.78 6.01 22.96
N ALA A 286 0.38 5.55 22.52
CA ALA A 286 1.65 6.26 22.61
C ALA A 286 1.89 7.17 21.39
N TRP A 287 1.38 6.76 20.21
CA TRP A 287 1.57 7.50 18.96
C TRP A 287 0.41 7.28 18.00
N GLY A 288 0.02 8.33 17.28
CA GLY A 288 -1.08 8.32 16.30
C GLY A 288 -0.63 8.44 14.85
N ALA A 289 -1.56 8.23 13.94
CA ALA A 289 -1.31 8.15 12.50
C ALA A 289 -0.87 9.49 11.88
N GLY A 290 0.12 9.41 11.00
CA GLY A 290 0.64 10.52 10.21
C GLY A 290 -0.20 10.85 8.96
N PRO A 291 0.19 11.90 8.19
CA PRO A 291 -0.53 12.29 6.96
C PRO A 291 -0.61 11.21 5.89
N ARG A 292 0.40 10.30 5.82
CA ARG A 292 0.41 9.19 4.87
C ARG A 292 -0.76 8.24 5.08
N ALA A 293 -1.22 8.07 6.33
CA ALA A 293 -2.43 7.30 6.62
C ALA A 293 -3.66 7.87 5.89
N SER A 294 -3.87 9.21 5.95
CA SER A 294 -4.97 9.85 5.24
C SER A 294 -4.88 9.65 3.73
N GLN A 295 -3.68 9.73 3.15
CA GLN A 295 -3.48 9.50 1.73
C GLN A 295 -3.82 8.05 1.34
N TYR A 296 -3.38 7.07 2.13
CA TYR A 296 -3.64 5.65 1.85
C TYR A 296 -5.09 5.26 2.11
N LEU A 297 -5.78 5.89 3.06
CA LEU A 297 -7.22 5.71 3.23
C LEU A 297 -7.99 6.16 1.97
N ILE A 298 -7.66 7.32 1.43
CA ILE A 298 -8.28 7.82 0.19
C ILE A 298 -7.94 6.92 -1.00
N LEU A 299 -6.66 6.58 -1.20
CA LEU A 299 -6.24 5.74 -2.33
C LEU A 299 -6.84 4.33 -2.25
N GLY A 300 -6.87 3.73 -1.06
CA GLY A 300 -7.50 2.43 -0.85
C GLY A 300 -8.99 2.46 -1.07
N ALA A 301 -9.67 3.50 -0.58
CA ALA A 301 -11.10 3.68 -0.79
C ALA A 301 -11.45 3.90 -2.28
N LYS A 302 -10.63 4.66 -3.03
CA LYS A 302 -10.76 4.82 -4.49
C LYS A 302 -10.62 3.47 -5.21
N ALA A 303 -9.55 2.71 -4.92
CA ALA A 303 -9.35 1.41 -5.53
C ALA A 303 -10.52 0.48 -5.21
N ARG A 304 -10.95 0.41 -3.94
CA ARG A 304 -12.09 -0.41 -3.54
C ARG A 304 -13.37 -0.03 -4.26
N SER A 305 -13.70 1.25 -4.35
CA SER A 305 -14.93 1.70 -5.04
C SER A 305 -14.96 1.23 -6.50
N VAL A 306 -13.83 1.31 -7.21
CA VAL A 306 -13.73 0.87 -8.62
C VAL A 306 -13.82 -0.66 -8.74
N LEU A 307 -13.16 -1.42 -7.86
CA LEU A 307 -13.26 -2.88 -7.83
C LEU A 307 -14.71 -3.37 -7.65
N TYR A 308 -15.54 -2.57 -6.96
CA TYR A 308 -16.98 -2.82 -6.80
C TYR A 308 -17.85 -2.14 -7.86
N GLY A 309 -17.25 -1.60 -8.94
CA GLY A 309 -17.95 -0.99 -10.07
C GLY A 309 -18.59 0.36 -9.76
N ARG A 310 -18.11 1.07 -8.71
CA ARG A 310 -18.58 2.40 -8.35
C ARG A 310 -17.61 3.47 -8.83
N ASN A 311 -18.15 4.57 -9.30
CA ASN A 311 -17.40 5.72 -9.82
C ASN A 311 -17.20 6.85 -8.80
N HIS A 312 -17.51 6.62 -7.54
CA HIS A 312 -17.34 7.55 -6.44
C HIS A 312 -16.98 6.81 -5.15
N VAL A 313 -16.31 7.49 -4.23
CA VAL A 313 -15.90 6.94 -2.94
C VAL A 313 -16.97 7.21 -1.89
N SER A 314 -17.32 6.20 -1.11
CA SER A 314 -18.19 6.31 0.05
C SER A 314 -17.39 6.24 1.37
N ALA A 315 -18.05 6.62 2.49
CA ALA A 315 -17.47 6.42 3.82
C ALA A 315 -17.24 4.95 4.15
N GLU A 316 -18.10 4.07 3.64
CA GLU A 316 -17.95 2.62 3.81
C GLU A 316 -16.68 2.08 3.16
N ASP A 317 -16.24 2.66 2.04
CA ASP A 317 -14.97 2.30 1.41
C ASP A 317 -13.78 2.68 2.29
N VAL A 318 -13.86 3.84 2.93
CA VAL A 318 -12.85 4.29 3.89
C VAL A 318 -12.80 3.38 5.11
N GLN A 319 -13.96 3.02 5.67
CA GLN A 319 -14.08 2.12 6.82
C GLN A 319 -13.51 0.73 6.52
N ALA A 320 -13.79 0.18 5.34
CA ALA A 320 -13.30 -1.13 4.93
C ALA A 320 -11.76 -1.20 4.84
N VAL A 321 -11.10 -0.10 4.46
CA VAL A 321 -9.63 -0.06 4.38
C VAL A 321 -8.98 0.53 5.64
N ALA A 322 -9.75 0.96 6.64
CA ALA A 322 -9.22 1.62 7.83
C ALA A 322 -8.31 0.69 8.64
N TYR A 323 -8.71 -0.57 8.84
CA TYR A 323 -7.94 -1.55 9.58
C TYR A 323 -6.55 -1.80 8.96
N PRO A 324 -6.41 -2.24 7.71
CA PRO A 324 -5.12 -2.51 7.12
C PRO A 324 -4.25 -1.25 6.96
N VAL A 325 -4.84 -0.05 6.89
CA VAL A 325 -4.08 1.21 6.83
C VAL A 325 -3.59 1.65 8.19
N LEU A 326 -4.40 1.54 9.24
CA LEU A 326 -4.11 2.18 10.54
C LEU A 326 -3.37 1.28 11.52
N ARG A 327 -3.55 -0.06 11.49
CA ARG A 327 -3.05 -0.97 12.53
C ARG A 327 -1.55 -0.89 12.78
N HIS A 328 -0.75 -0.57 11.77
CA HIS A 328 0.70 -0.41 11.88
C HIS A 328 1.14 1.05 11.99
N ARG A 329 0.20 1.98 12.11
CA ARG A 329 0.42 3.43 12.20
C ARG A 329 -0.02 4.03 13.52
N ILE A 330 -0.74 3.27 14.31
CA ILE A 330 -1.06 3.61 15.69
C ILE A 330 -0.24 2.70 16.62
N LEU A 331 0.38 3.29 17.61
CA LEU A 331 1.20 2.56 18.59
C LEU A 331 0.49 2.59 19.93
N THR A 332 0.14 1.43 20.46
CA THR A 332 -0.44 1.28 21.78
C THR A 332 0.59 1.55 22.87
N ASN A 333 0.14 2.01 24.01
CA ASN A 333 0.96 2.19 25.20
C ASN A 333 0.82 0.99 26.17
N PHE A 334 1.59 1.02 27.24
CA PHE A 334 1.58 -0.04 28.24
C PHE A 334 0.20 -0.25 28.89
N SER A 335 -0.60 0.82 29.06
CA SER A 335 -1.95 0.69 29.63
C SER A 335 -2.87 -0.14 28.73
N ALA A 336 -2.84 0.11 27.41
CA ALA A 336 -3.60 -0.68 26.45
C ALA A 336 -3.17 -2.15 26.47
N GLU A 337 -1.87 -2.44 26.51
CA GLU A 337 -1.35 -3.80 26.60
C GLU A 337 -1.81 -4.50 27.88
N ALA A 338 -1.77 -3.81 29.02
CA ALA A 338 -2.21 -4.34 30.31
C ALA A 338 -3.72 -4.63 30.36
N GLU A 339 -4.52 -3.84 29.63
CA GLU A 339 -5.97 -4.00 29.51
C GLU A 339 -6.37 -4.98 28.39
N GLY A 340 -5.42 -5.48 27.59
CA GLY A 340 -5.68 -6.36 26.45
C GLY A 340 -6.35 -5.64 25.29
N VAL A 341 -6.17 -4.32 25.16
CA VAL A 341 -6.73 -3.51 24.08
C VAL A 341 -5.80 -3.54 22.88
N SER A 342 -6.29 -4.11 21.78
CA SER A 342 -5.54 -4.21 20.52
C SER A 342 -5.73 -2.98 19.61
N PRO A 343 -4.82 -2.75 18.65
CA PRO A 343 -5.03 -1.74 17.62
C PRO A 343 -6.37 -1.89 16.89
N GLU A 344 -6.81 -3.11 16.61
CA GLU A 344 -8.10 -3.41 15.97
C GLU A 344 -9.27 -2.90 16.81
N THR A 345 -9.24 -3.13 18.12
CA THR A 345 -10.27 -2.63 19.05
C THR A 345 -10.35 -1.10 19.01
N ILE A 346 -9.19 -0.44 18.98
CA ILE A 346 -9.11 1.03 18.93
C ILE A 346 -9.65 1.55 17.61
N ILE A 347 -9.27 0.93 16.48
CA ILE A 347 -9.74 1.32 15.14
C ILE A 347 -11.25 1.13 15.02
N GLY A 348 -11.78 0.00 15.48
CA GLY A 348 -13.21 -0.25 15.48
C GLY A 348 -14.00 0.83 16.23
N ARG A 349 -13.56 1.18 17.43
CA ARG A 349 -14.16 2.24 18.22
C ARG A 349 -14.03 3.62 17.57
N LEU A 350 -12.89 3.91 16.95
CA LEU A 350 -12.70 5.16 16.20
C LEU A 350 -13.68 5.29 15.02
N ILE A 351 -13.94 4.20 14.31
CA ILE A 351 -14.89 4.17 13.20
C ILE A 351 -16.31 4.43 13.72
N GLU A 352 -16.70 3.81 14.83
CA GLU A 352 -18.02 3.99 15.46
C GLU A 352 -18.23 5.42 15.99
N ASP A 353 -17.21 5.98 16.64
CA ASP A 353 -17.29 7.29 17.28
C ASP A 353 -17.09 8.47 16.30
N THR A 354 -16.54 8.21 15.10
CA THR A 354 -16.28 9.28 14.12
C THR A 354 -17.47 9.49 13.20
N PRO A 355 -18.19 10.62 13.30
CA PRO A 355 -19.37 10.88 12.45
C PRO A 355 -18.95 11.06 10.99
N VAL A 356 -19.69 10.41 10.08
CA VAL A 356 -19.50 10.56 8.63
C VAL A 356 -19.85 11.97 8.19
N HIS A 357 -20.99 12.50 8.66
CA HIS A 357 -21.43 13.87 8.38
C HIS A 357 -21.00 14.82 9.50
N ASP A 358 -20.64 16.02 9.13
CA ASP A 358 -20.36 17.07 10.11
C ASP A 358 -21.68 17.45 10.79
N THR A 359 -21.95 16.85 11.92
CA THR A 359 -23.03 17.32 12.80
C THR A 359 -22.56 18.62 13.46
N GLY A 360 -22.38 19.68 12.64
CA GLY A 360 -21.93 20.98 13.11
C GLY A 360 -22.58 21.31 14.44
N LYS A 361 -21.85 21.91 15.37
CA LYS A 361 -22.30 22.40 16.69
C LYS A 361 -23.59 23.27 16.57
N ALA A 362 -24.69 22.64 16.22
CA ALA A 362 -26.03 23.20 16.31
C ALA A 362 -26.62 22.80 17.68
N GLY A 363 -26.06 23.34 18.76
CA GLY A 363 -26.51 22.96 20.09
C GLY A 363 -26.01 23.82 21.24
N ALA A 364 -25.51 25.02 20.99
CA ALA A 364 -25.06 25.91 22.07
C ALA A 364 -25.56 27.38 21.94
N ALA A 365 -26.77 27.59 21.36
CA ALA A 365 -27.38 28.92 21.29
C ALA A 365 -28.90 28.87 21.45
N ALA A 366 -29.43 28.06 22.38
CA ALA A 366 -30.82 28.05 22.76
C ALA A 366 -31.00 27.67 24.24
N SER A 367 -30.30 28.37 25.16
CA SER A 367 -30.67 28.51 26.57
C SER A 367 -29.85 29.63 27.18
N GLY A 368 -30.26 30.85 26.90
CA GLY A 368 -29.86 32.08 27.56
C GLY A 368 -31.10 32.91 27.77
#